data_e9ecbd832bd4ecf7b554d34bd9331067
#
_entry.id   e9ecbd832bd4ecf7b554d34bd9331067
#
_cell.length_a   1.000
_cell.length_b   1.000
_cell.length_c   1.000
_cell.angle_alpha   90.00
_cell.angle_beta   90.00
_cell.angle_gamma   90.00
#
_symmetry.space_group_name_H-M   'P 1'
#
loop_
_entity.id
_entity.type
_entity.pdbx_description
1 polymer ?
#
loop_
_entity_poly.entity_id
_entity_poly.type
_entity_poly.pdbx_seq_one_letter_code
_entity_poly.pdbx_strand_id
1 'polypeptide(L)'
;MKLDAQRLVGALKRPSSLLILAGLLGLGLIFFSDGMDRTSDTAQAPAASVQIQAYEAQMEQRLTDLIERMDGAGQAQVMVTFEAAGETVYALDERISQDGSTQSEHVLAGGQPVTREMLLPTVQGVAVLCQGGDDVVVQARVTEAVSVLLGITTNRISVAKMN
;
A
#
# COMPACT_ATOMS: atom_id res chain seq x y z
N MET A 1 0.69 12.68 -57.67
CA MET A 1 0.43 11.22 -57.61
C MET A 1 -0.97 11.04 -57.04
N LYS A 2 -1.98 10.93 -57.91
CA LYS A 2 -3.38 10.68 -57.54
C LYS A 2 -3.51 9.18 -57.39
N LEU A 3 -3.52 8.69 -56.16
CA LEU A 3 -3.81 7.29 -55.84
C LEU A 3 -5.28 7.03 -56.12
N ASP A 4 -5.52 6.09 -57.02
CA ASP A 4 -6.84 5.68 -57.53
C ASP A 4 -7.75 5.15 -56.42
N ALA A 5 -8.52 6.06 -55.83
CA ALA A 5 -9.59 5.71 -54.87
C ALA A 5 -10.67 4.81 -55.48
N GLN A 6 -10.74 4.75 -56.82
CA GLN A 6 -11.72 3.92 -57.54
C GLN A 6 -11.42 2.43 -57.57
N ARG A 7 -10.17 2.00 -57.32
CA ARG A 7 -9.82 0.58 -57.24
C ARG A 7 -10.11 -0.05 -55.88
N LEU A 8 -10.14 0.74 -54.80
CA LEU A 8 -10.48 0.27 -53.45
C LEU A 8 -11.98 -0.04 -53.28
N VAL A 9 -12.86 0.66 -53.97
CA VAL A 9 -14.31 0.47 -53.88
C VAL A 9 -14.78 -0.81 -54.58
N GLY A 10 -14.04 -1.26 -55.61
CA GLY A 10 -14.38 -2.51 -56.36
C GLY A 10 -14.06 -3.80 -55.62
N ALA A 11 -13.12 -3.79 -54.66
CA ALA A 11 -12.75 -4.96 -53.89
C ALA A 11 -13.74 -5.25 -52.75
N LEU A 12 -14.54 -4.28 -52.35
CA LEU A 12 -15.47 -4.37 -51.21
C LEU A 12 -16.79 -5.12 -51.54
N LYS A 13 -16.98 -5.53 -52.82
CA LYS A 13 -18.24 -6.13 -53.27
C LYS A 13 -18.28 -7.67 -53.20
N ARG A 14 -17.22 -8.30 -52.67
CA ARG A 14 -17.20 -9.75 -52.40
C ARG A 14 -17.52 -10.00 -50.92
N PRO A 15 -18.55 -10.85 -50.60
CA PRO A 15 -18.96 -11.06 -49.20
C PRO A 15 -17.82 -11.60 -48.32
N SER A 16 -16.86 -12.28 -48.92
CA SER A 16 -15.68 -12.79 -48.22
C SER A 16 -14.66 -11.69 -47.85
N SER A 17 -14.54 -10.58 -48.61
CA SER A 17 -13.63 -9.47 -48.31
C SER A 17 -14.19 -8.58 -47.17
N LEU A 18 -15.49 -8.51 -47.04
CA LEU A 18 -16.18 -7.74 -46.00
C LEU A 18 -15.98 -8.42 -44.63
N LEU A 19 -15.98 -9.79 -44.60
CA LEU A 19 -15.66 -10.57 -43.38
C LEU A 19 -14.19 -10.40 -42.96
N ILE A 20 -13.27 -10.36 -43.91
CA ILE A 20 -11.83 -10.15 -43.64
C ILE A 20 -11.60 -8.71 -43.13
N LEU A 21 -12.27 -7.72 -43.70
CA LEU A 21 -12.17 -6.33 -43.25
C LEU A 21 -12.77 -6.17 -41.84
N ALA A 22 -13.91 -6.80 -41.56
CA ALA A 22 -14.51 -6.78 -40.22
C ALA A 22 -13.61 -7.49 -39.16
N GLY A 23 -12.97 -8.60 -39.55
CA GLY A 23 -12.00 -9.29 -38.70
C GLY A 23 -10.75 -8.46 -38.39
N LEU A 24 -10.19 -7.78 -39.41
CA LEU A 24 -9.06 -6.87 -39.25
C LEU A 24 -9.42 -5.63 -38.41
N LEU A 25 -10.63 -5.11 -38.57
CA LEU A 25 -11.13 -4.00 -37.76
C LEU A 25 -11.34 -4.42 -36.29
N GLY A 26 -11.86 -5.62 -36.06
CA GLY A 26 -11.98 -6.20 -34.72
C GLY A 26 -10.63 -6.43 -34.04
N LEU A 27 -9.66 -6.96 -34.79
CA LEU A 27 -8.30 -7.15 -34.29
C LEU A 27 -7.61 -5.82 -33.99
N GLY A 28 -7.83 -4.79 -34.82
CA GLY A 28 -7.34 -3.43 -34.61
C GLY A 28 -7.93 -2.79 -33.35
N LEU A 29 -9.22 -3.02 -33.08
CA LEU A 29 -9.87 -2.52 -31.86
C LEU A 29 -9.31 -3.20 -30.60
N ILE A 30 -8.96 -4.49 -30.66
CA ILE A 30 -8.34 -5.20 -29.54
C ILE A 30 -6.94 -4.63 -29.27
N PHE A 31 -6.13 -4.39 -30.31
CA PHE A 31 -4.81 -3.76 -30.15
C PHE A 31 -4.88 -2.31 -29.67
N PHE A 32 -5.93 -1.58 -30.05
CA PHE A 32 -6.13 -0.19 -29.60
C PHE A 32 -6.74 -0.13 -28.19
N SER A 33 -7.52 -1.16 -27.79
CA SER A 33 -8.07 -1.29 -26.44
C SER A 33 -6.98 -1.54 -25.40
N ASP A 34 -5.96 -2.33 -25.72
CA ASP A 34 -4.85 -2.61 -24.79
C ASP A 34 -3.93 -1.38 -24.54
N GLY A 35 -4.05 -0.35 -25.37
CA GLY A 35 -3.34 0.93 -25.20
C GLY A 35 -4.09 1.98 -24.38
N MET A 36 -5.40 1.79 -24.15
CA MET A 36 -6.27 2.80 -23.53
C MET A 36 -6.78 2.37 -22.14
N ASP A 37 -6.67 1.08 -21.80
CA ASP A 37 -6.99 0.53 -20.46
C ASP A 37 -5.76 0.40 -19.56
N ARG A 38 -4.74 1.24 -19.76
CA ARG A 38 -3.83 1.64 -18.68
C ARG A 38 -4.35 2.83 -17.88
N THR A 39 -5.63 2.99 -17.73
CA THR A 39 -6.14 3.39 -16.44
C THR A 39 -5.86 2.20 -15.54
N SER A 40 -4.71 2.30 -14.86
CA SER A 40 -4.43 1.59 -13.65
C SER A 40 -5.76 1.32 -12.95
N ASP A 41 -6.16 0.05 -12.86
CA ASP A 41 -6.77 -0.43 -11.66
C ASP A 41 -5.72 -0.26 -10.55
N THR A 42 -5.44 1.01 -10.25
CA THR A 42 -5.18 1.40 -8.90
C THR A 42 -6.52 1.09 -8.25
N ALA A 43 -6.70 -0.16 -7.84
CA ALA A 43 -7.55 -0.46 -6.72
C ALA A 43 -7.23 0.67 -5.77
N GLN A 44 -8.15 1.59 -5.61
CA GLN A 44 -8.03 2.72 -4.72
C GLN A 44 -7.75 2.06 -3.38
N ALA A 45 -6.44 1.96 -3.07
CA ALA A 45 -6.02 1.45 -1.78
C ALA A 45 -6.87 2.24 -0.80
N PRO A 46 -7.67 1.60 0.05
CA PRO A 46 -8.61 2.30 0.90
C PRO A 46 -7.82 3.42 1.58
N ALA A 47 -8.37 4.61 1.66
CA ALA A 47 -7.67 5.81 2.14
C ALA A 47 -6.87 5.56 3.44
N ALA A 48 -7.31 4.58 4.23
CA ALA A 48 -6.63 4.04 5.39
C ALA A 48 -5.24 3.46 5.09
N SER A 49 -5.06 2.70 4.00
CA SER A 49 -3.75 2.08 3.68
C SER A 49 -2.70 3.13 3.27
N VAL A 50 -3.13 4.18 2.59
CA VAL A 50 -2.23 5.30 2.23
C VAL A 50 -1.78 6.07 3.47
N GLN A 51 -2.68 6.26 4.45
CA GLN A 51 -2.35 6.92 5.72
C GLN A 51 -1.38 6.09 6.55
N ILE A 52 -1.53 4.75 6.56
CA ILE A 52 -0.63 3.85 7.28
C ILE A 52 0.77 3.89 6.68
N GLN A 53 0.91 3.79 5.35
CA GLN A 53 2.21 3.88 4.68
C GLN A 53 2.91 5.22 4.94
N ALA A 54 2.17 6.32 4.95
CA ALA A 54 2.74 7.63 5.29
C ALA A 54 3.21 7.69 6.75
N TYR A 55 2.48 7.07 7.68
CA TYR A 55 2.84 6.96 9.09
C TYR A 55 4.11 6.10 9.29
N GLU A 56 4.20 4.96 8.60
CA GLU A 56 5.38 4.09 8.58
C GLU A 56 6.62 4.85 8.15
N ALA A 57 6.57 5.47 6.95
CA ALA A 57 7.68 6.24 6.42
C ALA A 57 8.10 7.39 7.34
N GLN A 58 7.15 8.09 7.97
CA GLN A 58 7.44 9.15 8.91
C GLN A 58 8.10 8.63 10.19
N MET A 59 7.69 7.45 10.67
CA MET A 59 8.29 6.83 11.86
C MET A 59 9.72 6.38 11.59
N GLU A 60 9.97 5.73 10.46
CA GLU A 60 11.31 5.32 10.03
C GLU A 60 12.25 6.51 9.89
N GLN A 61 11.78 7.60 9.27
CA GLN A 61 12.58 8.81 9.14
C GLN A 61 12.95 9.44 10.51
N ARG A 62 11.98 9.54 11.42
CA ARG A 62 12.23 10.08 12.76
C ARG A 62 13.22 9.23 13.57
N LEU A 63 13.13 7.90 13.45
CA LEU A 63 14.07 6.99 14.09
C LEU A 63 15.46 7.11 13.48
N THR A 64 15.55 7.20 12.17
CA THR A 64 16.82 7.43 11.45
C THR A 64 17.48 8.73 11.92
N ASP A 65 16.74 9.85 11.90
CA ASP A 65 17.26 11.16 12.34
C ASP A 65 17.73 11.16 13.80
N LEU A 66 17.06 10.40 14.66
CA LEU A 66 17.44 10.26 16.06
C LEU A 66 18.73 9.45 16.20
N ILE A 67 18.83 8.31 15.53
CA ILE A 67 19.98 7.40 15.62
C ILE A 67 21.23 8.07 15.05
N GLU A 68 21.12 8.80 13.94
CA GLU A 68 22.24 9.53 13.34
C GLU A 68 22.83 10.60 14.26
N ARG A 69 22.05 11.11 15.22
CA ARG A 69 22.52 12.07 16.25
C ARG A 69 23.16 11.40 17.46
N MET A 70 23.14 10.06 17.53
CA MET A 70 23.78 9.34 18.64
C MET A 70 25.27 9.22 18.39
N ASP A 71 26.07 9.48 19.44
CA ASP A 71 27.52 9.35 19.37
C ASP A 71 27.94 7.96 18.94
N GLY A 72 28.71 7.89 17.88
CA GLY A 72 29.28 6.66 17.33
C GLY A 72 28.37 5.91 16.36
N ALA A 73 27.09 6.28 16.21
CA ALA A 73 26.19 5.61 15.29
C ALA A 73 26.50 5.92 13.82
N GLY A 74 26.83 7.19 13.49
CA GLY A 74 27.04 7.63 12.12
C GLY A 74 25.77 7.60 11.28
N GLN A 75 25.89 7.43 9.96
CA GLN A 75 24.74 7.29 9.09
C GLN A 75 23.94 6.03 9.46
N ALA A 76 22.61 6.15 9.40
CA ALA A 76 21.71 5.07 9.77
C ALA A 76 20.59 4.91 8.74
N GLN A 77 20.05 3.70 8.69
CA GLN A 77 18.82 3.36 7.99
C GLN A 77 17.97 2.47 8.89
N VAL A 78 16.71 2.81 9.02
CA VAL A 78 15.77 2.08 9.89
C VAL A 78 14.65 1.52 9.03
N MET A 79 14.26 0.29 9.32
CA MET A 79 13.07 -0.35 8.78
C MET A 79 12.21 -0.83 9.94
N VAL A 80 10.93 -0.48 9.93
CA VAL A 80 9.95 -0.87 10.93
C VAL A 80 8.96 -1.83 10.30
N THR A 81 8.68 -2.95 10.98
CA THR A 81 7.65 -3.91 10.58
C THR A 81 6.48 -3.86 11.56
N PHE A 82 5.27 -3.97 11.05
CA PHE A 82 4.04 -3.92 11.83
C PHE A 82 3.33 -5.27 11.83
N GLU A 83 2.68 -5.60 12.92
CA GLU A 83 2.01 -6.89 13.11
C GLU A 83 0.72 -6.97 12.29
N ALA A 84 0.02 -5.85 12.15
CA ALA A 84 -1.20 -5.75 11.35
C ALA A 84 -1.31 -4.36 10.73
N ALA A 85 -1.93 -4.27 9.55
CA ALA A 85 -2.45 -3.03 9.06
C ALA A 85 -3.50 -2.51 10.05
N GLY A 86 -3.52 -1.19 10.31
CA GLY A 86 -4.46 -0.59 11.24
C GLY A 86 -5.90 -1.06 11.00
N GLU A 87 -6.57 -1.45 12.05
CA GLU A 87 -7.95 -1.91 11.99
C GLU A 87 -8.91 -0.71 12.11
N THR A 88 -9.86 -0.64 11.20
CA THR A 88 -10.95 0.34 11.31
C THR A 88 -12.11 -0.27 12.08
N VAL A 89 -12.33 0.21 13.30
CA VAL A 89 -13.47 -0.19 14.12
C VAL A 89 -14.68 0.67 13.75
N TYR A 90 -15.73 0.02 13.27
CA TYR A 90 -17.00 0.67 12.99
C TYR A 90 -17.91 0.71 14.21
N ALA A 91 -18.74 1.75 14.29
CA ALA A 91 -19.76 1.83 15.32
C ALA A 91 -20.82 0.75 15.07
N LEU A 92 -21.09 -0.04 16.11
CA LEU A 92 -22.14 -1.05 16.13
C LEU A 92 -23.26 -0.56 17.07
N ASP A 93 -24.50 -0.70 16.63
CA ASP A 93 -25.69 -0.57 17.47
C ASP A 93 -26.12 -1.97 17.90
N GLU A 94 -26.02 -2.26 19.19
CA GLU A 94 -26.39 -3.55 19.76
C GLU A 94 -27.79 -3.45 20.35
N ARG A 95 -28.72 -4.26 19.83
CA ARG A 95 -30.07 -4.39 20.37
C ARG A 95 -30.24 -5.77 20.99
N ILE A 96 -30.52 -5.80 22.27
CA ILE A 96 -30.89 -7.00 22.99
C ILE A 96 -32.40 -7.13 22.94
N SER A 97 -32.91 -8.17 22.29
CA SER A 97 -34.32 -8.50 22.24
C SER A 97 -34.78 -9.15 23.55
N GLN A 98 -36.08 -9.12 23.86
CA GLN A 98 -36.62 -9.68 25.09
C GLN A 98 -36.47 -11.22 25.17
N ASP A 99 -36.20 -11.88 24.06
CA ASP A 99 -35.89 -13.31 23.99
C ASP A 99 -34.41 -13.65 24.25
N GLY A 100 -33.56 -12.65 24.57
CA GLY A 100 -32.15 -12.82 24.85
C GLY A 100 -31.26 -12.88 23.60
N SER A 101 -31.81 -12.69 22.40
CA SER A 101 -31.02 -12.57 21.18
C SER A 101 -30.36 -11.18 21.07
N THR A 102 -29.07 -11.16 20.69
CA THR A 102 -28.32 -9.92 20.43
C THR A 102 -28.26 -9.72 18.93
N GLN A 103 -28.75 -8.59 18.46
CA GLN A 103 -28.65 -8.16 17.07
C GLN A 103 -27.68 -6.99 17.01
N SER A 104 -26.55 -7.16 16.30
CA SER A 104 -25.57 -6.10 16.06
C SER A 104 -25.72 -5.58 14.64
N GLU A 105 -25.89 -4.28 14.49
CA GLU A 105 -26.03 -3.61 13.19
C GLU A 105 -25.03 -2.45 13.10
N HIS A 106 -24.41 -2.26 11.92
CA HIS A 106 -23.51 -1.12 11.71
C HIS A 106 -24.30 0.19 11.70
N VAL A 107 -23.84 1.17 12.48
CA VAL A 107 -24.40 2.51 12.43
C VAL A 107 -24.02 3.17 11.10
N LEU A 108 -25.03 3.56 10.33
CA LEU A 108 -24.85 4.20 9.03
C LEU A 108 -25.16 5.70 9.12
N ALA A 109 -24.27 6.53 8.55
CA ALA A 109 -24.52 7.93 8.30
C ALA A 109 -24.39 8.20 6.79
N GLY A 110 -25.49 8.64 6.17
CA GLY A 110 -25.50 8.87 4.72
C GLY A 110 -25.31 7.59 3.89
N GLY A 111 -25.65 6.40 4.43
CA GLY A 111 -25.48 5.12 3.75
C GLY A 111 -24.07 4.51 3.87
N GLN A 112 -23.18 5.12 4.64
CA GLN A 112 -21.84 4.60 4.91
C GLN A 112 -21.66 4.25 6.39
N PRO A 113 -20.89 3.18 6.72
CA PRO A 113 -20.59 2.84 8.11
C PRO A 113 -19.84 3.96 8.80
N VAL A 114 -20.25 4.31 10.02
CA VAL A 114 -19.57 5.31 10.84
C VAL A 114 -18.34 4.68 11.46
N THR A 115 -17.15 5.23 11.14
CA THR A 115 -15.91 4.83 11.79
C THR A 115 -15.89 5.35 13.22
N ARG A 116 -15.79 4.45 14.20
CA ARG A 116 -15.68 4.79 15.62
C ARG A 116 -14.25 5.11 16.01
N GLU A 117 -13.31 4.27 15.56
CA GLU A 117 -11.89 4.36 15.93
C GLU A 117 -11.04 3.75 14.81
N MET A 118 -9.88 4.32 14.59
CA MET A 118 -8.84 3.72 13.74
C MET A 118 -7.69 3.32 14.66
N LEU A 119 -7.49 2.02 14.80
CA LEU A 119 -6.37 1.50 15.57
C LEU A 119 -5.09 1.64 14.74
N LEU A 120 -4.07 2.25 15.34
CA LEU A 120 -2.75 2.32 14.72
C LEU A 120 -2.11 0.92 14.73
N PRO A 121 -1.33 0.59 13.70
CA PRO A 121 -0.66 -0.71 13.64
C PRO A 121 0.34 -0.86 14.79
N THR A 122 0.43 -2.06 15.35
CA THR A 122 1.39 -2.40 16.41
C THR A 122 2.73 -2.75 15.78
N VAL A 123 3.81 -2.18 16.30
CA VAL A 123 5.17 -2.48 15.83
C VAL A 123 5.52 -3.92 16.18
N GLN A 124 5.87 -4.72 15.18
CA GLN A 124 6.30 -6.11 15.34
C GLN A 124 7.80 -6.22 15.57
N GLY A 125 8.60 -5.43 14.83
CA GLY A 125 10.04 -5.46 14.93
C GLY A 125 10.70 -4.27 14.23
N VAL A 126 11.98 -4.07 14.53
CA VAL A 126 12.79 -2.99 13.96
C VAL A 126 14.16 -3.52 13.57
N ALA A 127 14.59 -3.20 12.35
CA ALA A 127 15.95 -3.41 11.89
C ALA A 127 16.64 -2.05 11.73
N VAL A 128 17.81 -1.91 12.32
CA VAL A 128 18.66 -0.72 12.23
C VAL A 128 19.99 -1.08 11.60
N LEU A 129 20.34 -0.41 10.51
CA LEU A 129 21.66 -0.45 9.92
C LEU A 129 22.34 0.87 10.20
N CYS A 130 23.50 0.87 10.87
CA CYS A 130 24.26 2.09 11.12
C CYS A 130 25.76 1.85 10.99
N GLN A 131 26.53 2.90 10.71
CA GLN A 131 27.98 2.78 10.50
C GLN A 131 28.71 2.22 11.71
N GLY A 132 28.30 2.64 12.92
CA GLY A 132 28.82 2.14 14.18
C GLY A 132 28.16 0.85 14.69
N GLY A 133 27.40 0.15 13.85
CA GLY A 133 26.64 -1.04 14.24
C GLY A 133 27.47 -2.27 14.61
N ASP A 134 28.79 -2.24 14.51
CA ASP A 134 29.71 -3.25 15.06
C ASP A 134 30.24 -2.93 16.46
N ASP A 135 30.03 -1.71 16.96
CA ASP A 135 30.35 -1.35 18.34
C ASP A 135 29.25 -1.78 19.30
N VAL A 136 29.62 -2.61 20.27
CA VAL A 136 28.68 -3.14 21.28
C VAL A 136 28.01 -2.02 22.10
N VAL A 137 28.70 -0.92 22.35
CA VAL A 137 28.16 0.23 23.10
C VAL A 137 27.11 0.95 22.27
N VAL A 138 27.38 1.14 20.98
CA VAL A 138 26.43 1.75 20.04
C VAL A 138 25.20 0.86 19.88
N GLN A 139 25.39 -0.44 19.66
CA GLN A 139 24.29 -1.41 19.58
C GLN A 139 23.39 -1.36 20.82
N ALA A 140 23.99 -1.36 22.01
CA ALA A 140 23.22 -1.33 23.26
C ALA A 140 22.40 -0.04 23.38
N ARG A 141 23.00 1.12 23.10
CA ARG A 141 22.32 2.43 23.17
C ARG A 141 21.18 2.53 22.15
N VAL A 142 21.43 2.12 20.91
CA VAL A 142 20.42 2.14 19.86
C VAL A 142 19.26 1.20 20.21
N THR A 143 19.56 -0.03 20.64
CA THR A 143 18.55 -1.02 21.05
C THR A 143 17.70 -0.50 22.20
N GLU A 144 18.31 0.09 23.23
CA GLU A 144 17.61 0.68 24.38
C GLU A 144 16.70 1.83 23.95
N ALA A 145 17.22 2.77 23.15
CA ALA A 145 16.46 3.92 22.68
C ALA A 145 15.23 3.49 21.84
N VAL A 146 15.41 2.57 20.89
CA VAL A 146 14.32 2.06 20.05
C VAL A 146 13.30 1.29 20.88
N SER A 147 13.75 0.46 21.84
CA SER A 147 12.89 -0.30 22.75
C SER A 147 11.99 0.62 23.57
N VAL A 148 12.55 1.68 24.17
CA VAL A 148 11.79 2.66 24.96
C VAL A 148 10.82 3.46 24.13
N LEU A 149 11.23 3.93 22.94
CA LEU A 149 10.40 4.77 22.08
C LEU A 149 9.20 4.03 21.50
N LEU A 150 9.39 2.78 21.11
CA LEU A 150 8.35 1.97 20.45
C LEU A 150 7.60 1.03 21.39
N GLY A 151 8.04 0.92 22.66
CA GLY A 151 7.44 0.04 23.65
C GLY A 151 7.58 -1.46 23.31
N ILE A 152 8.60 -1.82 22.52
CA ILE A 152 8.87 -3.20 22.12
C ILE A 152 10.05 -3.80 22.89
N THR A 153 10.07 -5.12 22.99
CA THR A 153 11.16 -5.84 23.68
C THR A 153 12.43 -5.86 22.82
N THR A 154 13.59 -5.87 23.45
CA THR A 154 14.91 -5.81 22.79
C THR A 154 15.18 -6.97 21.83
N ASN A 155 14.54 -8.13 22.04
CA ASN A 155 14.63 -9.29 21.13
C ASN A 155 13.94 -9.07 19.76
N ARG A 156 13.15 -8.00 19.64
CA ARG A 156 12.49 -7.57 18.39
C ARG A 156 13.27 -6.48 17.65
N ILE A 157 14.45 -6.13 18.16
CA ILE A 157 15.30 -5.08 17.58
C ILE A 157 16.60 -5.72 17.11
N SER A 158 16.96 -5.49 15.86
CA SER A 158 18.22 -5.92 15.29
C SER A 158 19.04 -4.70 14.90
N VAL A 159 20.28 -4.61 15.39
CA VAL A 159 21.22 -3.56 15.01
C VAL A 159 22.41 -4.19 14.34
N ALA A 160 22.74 -3.72 13.14
CA ALA A 160 23.86 -4.24 12.35
C ALA A 160 24.67 -3.11 11.72
N LYS A 161 25.90 -3.43 11.33
CA LYS A 161 26.79 -2.50 10.63
C LYS A 161 26.28 -2.27 9.21
N MET A 162 26.25 -1.00 8.82
CA MET A 162 26.09 -0.58 7.44
C MET A 162 27.44 -0.65 6.70
N ASN A 163 27.45 -1.22 5.50
CA ASN A 163 28.64 -1.29 4.63
C ASN A 163 28.83 0.01 3.84
#